data_4984e1613f1e32938f277146d347d5db
#
_entry.id   4984e1613f1e32938f277146d347d5db
#
_cell.length_a   1.000
_cell.length_b   1.000
_cell.length_c   1.000
_cell.angle_alpha   90.00
_cell.angle_beta   90.00
_cell.angle_gamma   90.00
#
_symmetry.space_group_name_H-M   'P 1'
#
loop_
_entity.id
_entity.type
_entity.pdbx_description
1 polymer ?
#
loop_
_entity_poly.entity_id
_entity_poly.type
_entity_poly.pdbx_seq_one_letter_code
_entity_poly.pdbx_strand_id
1 'polypeptide(L)'
;VLKFIAKRLGSAIGVLFAASLLLYILVINSGDPLKDLRESNADNREYLMAQRIEYMELDQPWYLRYWDWLTGVSKCFVGQCDLGRNINGVEVSGLLANAAASTLRLVLIATVIAAILGIAIGVLTAVRQYSGLDYIVTFLTFLFFSLPVFWAAVLLKEYLAIGFNDWIASPDISLGTSILIGIVLGLIMQMFLAGSLKRRALTFVAVAIFVPLVLQYSLWLNFYRFPQMGPAIVVVLTLLVALSATSMTAGLKEKRVLYPALITVVLVLAAYYATFYLMSEPNTWILLGGLILAVAIPALVGRLMGGRLRKNAASVAMVTGFVGAALTVIDHIFRAWPGFLDNKGRPISTIGSSTANFEGGYWDHFLDNGTQLLLPTILLAIISLASYSRYTRSSMLEVQQQDYIRTARSKGLSERTVIFRHAFRNAMIPIATIAAFDFAGLIGGAVITERVFGWKGMGEMFATGLDHVDANPVMAFFLVTGTAAIIFNLLADIVYAMLDPRIRV
;
A
#
# COMPACT_ATOMS: atom_id res chain seq x y z
N VAL A 1 11.15 15.96 29.60
CA VAL A 1 11.10 15.28 28.29
C VAL A 1 12.41 14.53 28.01
N LEU A 2 13.59 15.19 28.05
CA LEU A 2 14.87 14.53 27.73
C LEU A 2 15.21 13.38 28.69
N LYS A 3 15.00 13.55 30.01
CA LYS A 3 15.21 12.49 31.00
C LYS A 3 14.25 11.30 30.81
N PHE A 4 13.02 11.55 30.40
CA PHE A 4 12.02 10.53 30.08
C PHE A 4 12.44 9.72 28.84
N ILE A 5 12.83 10.41 27.76
CA ILE A 5 13.31 9.78 26.52
C ILE A 5 14.56 8.94 26.81
N ALA A 6 15.54 9.50 27.54
CA ALA A 6 16.78 8.79 27.90
C ALA A 6 16.51 7.52 28.72
N LYS A 7 15.60 7.58 29.71
CA LYS A 7 15.21 6.42 30.52
C LYS A 7 14.53 5.34 29.67
N ARG A 8 13.62 5.73 28.78
CA ARG A 8 12.95 4.80 27.85
C ARG A 8 13.92 4.17 26.85
N LEU A 9 14.81 4.99 26.28
CA LEU A 9 15.82 4.47 25.35
C LEU A 9 16.76 3.49 26.04
N GLY A 10 17.23 3.80 27.27
CA GLY A 10 18.07 2.90 28.05
C GLY A 10 17.37 1.56 28.37
N SER A 11 16.09 1.60 28.78
CA SER A 11 15.33 0.36 29.01
C SER A 11 15.10 -0.43 27.72
N ALA A 12 14.83 0.25 26.61
CA ALA A 12 14.63 -0.40 25.30
C ALA A 12 15.89 -1.08 24.79
N ILE A 13 17.06 -0.43 24.92
CA ILE A 13 18.35 -1.04 24.59
C ILE A 13 18.61 -2.29 25.45
N GLY A 14 18.32 -2.22 26.76
CA GLY A 14 18.45 -3.38 27.66
C GLY A 14 17.55 -4.56 27.25
N VAL A 15 16.31 -4.27 26.86
CA VAL A 15 15.38 -5.29 26.35
C VAL A 15 15.87 -5.88 25.02
N LEU A 16 16.33 -5.04 24.08
CA LEU A 16 16.90 -5.52 22.81
C LEU A 16 18.12 -6.42 23.04
N PHE A 17 19.02 -6.02 23.93
CA PHE A 17 20.19 -6.81 24.27
C PHE A 17 19.79 -8.18 24.85
N ALA A 18 18.91 -8.22 25.83
CA ALA A 18 18.45 -9.46 26.43
C ALA A 18 17.72 -10.36 25.43
N ALA A 19 16.86 -9.77 24.59
CA ALA A 19 16.12 -10.49 23.57
C ALA A 19 17.04 -11.01 22.44
N SER A 20 18.06 -10.22 22.03
CA SER A 20 19.02 -10.67 21.01
C SER A 20 19.86 -11.83 21.50
N LEU A 21 20.31 -11.81 22.77
CA LEU A 21 21.05 -12.92 23.36
C LEU A 21 20.20 -14.20 23.43
N LEU A 22 18.94 -14.06 23.87
CA LEU A 22 18.01 -15.18 23.93
C LEU A 22 17.75 -15.77 22.52
N LEU A 23 17.47 -14.92 21.55
CA LEU A 23 17.23 -15.36 20.17
C LEU A 23 18.44 -16.04 19.57
N TYR A 24 19.65 -15.50 19.80
CA TYR A 24 20.89 -16.11 19.33
C TYR A 24 21.07 -17.54 19.89
N ILE A 25 20.88 -17.70 21.20
CA ILE A 25 20.96 -19.01 21.87
C ILE A 25 19.89 -19.96 21.30
N LEU A 26 18.67 -19.50 21.06
CA LEU A 26 17.61 -20.33 20.49
C LEU A 26 17.96 -20.79 19.08
N VAL A 27 18.47 -19.92 18.23
CA VAL A 27 18.82 -20.25 16.84
C VAL A 27 19.92 -21.25 16.77
N ILE A 28 21.03 -21.06 17.50
CA ILE A 28 22.18 -22.01 17.47
C ILE A 28 21.86 -23.39 18.07
N ASN A 29 20.81 -23.48 18.90
CA ASN A 29 20.36 -24.75 19.49
C ASN A 29 19.17 -25.35 18.72
N SER A 30 18.67 -24.70 17.64
CA SER A 30 17.53 -25.22 16.87
C SER A 30 17.87 -26.34 15.90
N GLY A 31 19.15 -26.56 15.60
CA GLY A 31 19.59 -27.62 14.70
C GLY A 31 21.11 -27.60 14.39
N ASP A 32 21.49 -28.30 13.33
CA ASP A 32 22.87 -28.36 12.84
C ASP A 32 22.99 -27.61 11.49
N PRO A 33 23.76 -26.50 11.41
CA PRO A 33 23.93 -25.73 10.18
C PRO A 33 24.71 -26.51 9.09
N LEU A 34 25.29 -27.63 9.38
CA LEU A 34 26.00 -28.48 8.42
C LEU A 34 25.19 -29.70 7.96
N LYS A 35 23.94 -29.85 8.42
CA LYS A 35 23.12 -31.03 8.19
C LYS A 35 22.97 -31.37 6.69
N ASP A 36 22.61 -30.38 5.89
CA ASP A 36 22.42 -30.52 4.43
C ASP A 36 23.69 -30.99 3.71
N LEU A 37 24.86 -30.51 4.14
CA LEU A 37 26.14 -30.91 3.57
C LEU A 37 26.55 -32.32 4.05
N ARG A 38 26.24 -32.69 5.30
CA ARG A 38 26.51 -34.06 5.81
C ARG A 38 25.68 -35.12 5.10
N GLU A 39 24.46 -34.77 4.72
CA GLU A 39 23.55 -35.65 3.98
C GLU A 39 23.80 -35.63 2.46
N SER A 40 24.64 -34.70 1.96
CA SER A 40 24.96 -34.57 0.53
C SER A 40 25.96 -35.66 0.08
N ASN A 41 25.76 -36.18 -1.13
CA ASN A 41 26.66 -37.12 -1.81
C ASN A 41 27.63 -36.39 -2.77
N ALA A 42 27.86 -35.10 -2.63
CA ALA A 42 28.76 -34.34 -3.48
C ALA A 42 30.22 -34.69 -3.22
N ASP A 43 31.04 -34.86 -4.26
CA ASP A 43 32.43 -35.17 -4.17
C ASP A 43 33.26 -34.13 -3.40
N ASN A 44 32.82 -32.87 -3.43
CA ASN A 44 33.48 -31.76 -2.74
C ASN A 44 32.86 -31.41 -1.37
N ARG A 45 32.10 -32.33 -0.79
CA ARG A 45 31.36 -32.13 0.48
C ARG A 45 32.26 -31.63 1.61
N GLU A 46 33.43 -32.26 1.81
CA GLU A 46 34.36 -31.90 2.90
C GLU A 46 34.89 -30.47 2.72
N TYR A 47 35.16 -30.05 1.50
CA TYR A 47 35.61 -28.71 1.20
C TYR A 47 34.49 -27.68 1.50
N LEU A 48 33.25 -27.95 1.07
CA LEU A 48 32.10 -27.09 1.35
C LEU A 48 31.79 -27.00 2.85
N MET A 49 31.95 -28.10 3.59
CA MET A 49 31.80 -28.10 5.05
C MET A 49 32.86 -27.22 5.72
N ALA A 50 34.15 -27.37 5.31
CA ALA A 50 35.24 -26.54 5.83
C ALA A 50 35.01 -25.03 5.55
N GLN A 51 34.58 -24.67 4.34
CA GLN A 51 34.25 -23.30 4.02
C GLN A 51 33.09 -22.76 4.87
N ARG A 52 32.03 -23.56 5.08
CA ARG A 52 30.88 -23.11 5.90
C ARG A 52 31.28 -22.96 7.37
N ILE A 53 32.12 -23.82 7.88
CA ILE A 53 32.69 -23.70 9.25
C ILE A 53 33.46 -22.40 9.38
N GLU A 54 34.27 -22.03 8.37
CA GLU A 54 35.02 -20.77 8.33
C GLU A 54 34.11 -19.56 8.26
N TYR A 55 33.08 -19.55 7.35
CA TYR A 55 32.17 -18.41 7.18
C TYR A 55 31.29 -18.15 8.40
N MET A 56 30.88 -19.19 9.10
CA MET A 56 30.02 -19.12 10.27
C MET A 56 30.80 -19.15 11.59
N GLU A 57 32.17 -19.26 11.52
CA GLU A 57 33.06 -19.34 12.67
C GLU A 57 32.65 -20.44 13.67
N LEU A 58 32.19 -21.60 13.14
CA LEU A 58 31.64 -22.70 13.98
C LEU A 58 32.65 -23.35 14.87
N ASP A 59 33.94 -23.17 14.64
CA ASP A 59 35.07 -23.57 15.47
C ASP A 59 35.21 -22.75 16.76
N GLN A 60 34.61 -21.56 16.80
CA GLN A 60 34.64 -20.67 17.95
C GLN A 60 33.47 -20.97 18.91
N PRO A 61 33.64 -20.73 20.23
CA PRO A 61 32.56 -20.82 21.20
C PRO A 61 31.44 -19.79 20.86
N TRP A 62 30.19 -20.21 21.08
CA TRP A 62 29.01 -19.41 20.72
C TRP A 62 29.00 -17.97 21.33
N TYR A 63 29.54 -17.82 22.56
CA TYR A 63 29.56 -16.50 23.22
C TYR A 63 30.59 -15.56 22.60
N LEU A 64 31.67 -16.04 21.98
CA LEU A 64 32.60 -15.21 21.22
C LEU A 64 31.93 -14.76 19.90
N ARG A 65 31.33 -15.68 19.16
CA ARG A 65 30.57 -15.36 17.92
C ARG A 65 29.46 -14.35 18.17
N TYR A 66 28.72 -14.46 19.28
CA TYR A 66 27.72 -13.47 19.66
C TYR A 66 28.35 -12.10 19.96
N TRP A 67 29.51 -12.11 20.66
CA TRP A 67 30.22 -10.87 20.98
C TRP A 67 30.74 -10.17 19.72
N ASP A 68 31.30 -10.92 18.77
CA ASP A 68 31.80 -10.43 17.51
C ASP A 68 30.65 -9.83 16.67
N TRP A 69 29.50 -10.52 16.63
CA TRP A 69 28.29 -9.98 16.02
C TRP A 69 27.84 -8.66 16.70
N LEU A 70 27.84 -8.60 18.03
CA LEU A 70 27.44 -7.39 18.78
C LEU A 70 28.39 -6.22 18.53
N THR A 71 29.69 -6.48 18.42
CA THR A 71 30.68 -5.44 18.06
C THR A 71 30.48 -4.96 16.64
N GLY A 72 30.14 -5.86 15.71
CA GLY A 72 29.78 -5.54 14.33
C GLY A 72 28.53 -4.64 14.25
N VAL A 73 27.49 -4.94 15.05
CA VAL A 73 26.31 -4.07 15.21
C VAL A 73 26.70 -2.67 15.72
N SER A 74 27.63 -2.58 16.68
CA SER A 74 28.07 -1.28 17.19
C SER A 74 28.74 -0.42 16.12
N LYS A 75 29.42 -1.02 15.14
CA LYS A 75 30.04 -0.34 14.01
C LYS A 75 29.01 0.26 13.04
N CYS A 76 27.74 -0.22 13.06
CA CYS A 76 26.67 0.39 12.25
C CYS A 76 26.45 1.86 12.58
N PHE A 77 26.69 2.28 13.84
CA PHE A 77 26.55 3.71 14.24
C PHE A 77 27.60 4.64 13.60
N VAL A 78 28.71 4.05 13.11
CA VAL A 78 29.76 4.80 12.41
C VAL A 78 29.80 4.52 10.90
N GLY A 79 28.76 3.87 10.37
CA GLY A 79 28.59 3.58 8.95
C GLY A 79 29.42 2.39 8.43
N GLN A 80 30.00 1.59 9.30
CA GLN A 80 30.78 0.40 8.98
C GLN A 80 30.09 -0.86 9.55
N CYS A 81 28.85 -1.07 9.11
CA CYS A 81 28.00 -2.15 9.61
C CYS A 81 28.55 -3.52 9.17
N ASP A 82 28.86 -4.37 10.15
CA ASP A 82 29.30 -5.75 9.91
C ASP A 82 28.39 -6.70 10.70
N LEU A 83 27.52 -7.40 9.98
CA LEU A 83 26.56 -8.35 10.56
C LEU A 83 26.98 -9.81 10.33
N GLY A 84 28.24 -10.02 9.97
CA GLY A 84 28.79 -11.32 9.64
C GLY A 84 28.41 -11.81 8.26
N ARG A 85 28.70 -13.09 8.00
CA ARG A 85 28.39 -13.78 6.74
C ARG A 85 27.32 -14.84 6.95
N ASN A 86 26.57 -15.12 5.91
CA ASN A 86 25.60 -16.23 5.90
C ASN A 86 26.28 -17.57 5.55
N ILE A 87 25.50 -18.66 5.56
CA ILE A 87 25.97 -20.02 5.23
C ILE A 87 26.64 -20.12 3.85
N ASN A 88 26.41 -19.19 2.93
CA ASN A 88 27.00 -19.16 1.59
C ASN A 88 28.19 -18.18 1.50
N GLY A 89 28.65 -17.63 2.61
CA GLY A 89 29.77 -16.68 2.66
C GLY A 89 29.44 -15.25 2.21
N VAL A 90 28.16 -14.94 1.97
CA VAL A 90 27.71 -13.61 1.53
C VAL A 90 27.54 -12.69 2.75
N GLU A 91 27.99 -11.44 2.65
CA GLU A 91 27.84 -10.45 3.72
C GLU A 91 26.36 -10.14 4.00
N VAL A 92 25.98 -10.31 5.27
CA VAL A 92 24.58 -10.13 5.70
C VAL A 92 24.16 -8.67 5.67
N SER A 93 25.07 -7.71 5.88
CA SER A 93 24.78 -6.28 5.82
C SER A 93 24.23 -5.84 4.44
N GLY A 94 24.83 -6.32 3.36
CA GLY A 94 24.36 -6.07 1.99
C GLY A 94 23.05 -6.77 1.67
N LEU A 95 22.90 -8.03 2.09
CA LEU A 95 21.64 -8.78 1.95
C LEU A 95 20.49 -8.09 2.71
N LEU A 96 20.74 -7.65 3.94
CA LEU A 96 19.77 -6.93 4.76
C LEU A 96 19.33 -5.63 4.12
N ALA A 97 20.25 -4.82 3.58
CA ALA A 97 19.92 -3.55 2.95
C ALA A 97 18.96 -3.74 1.76
N ASN A 98 19.22 -4.73 0.89
CA ASN A 98 18.37 -5.06 -0.24
C ASN A 98 17.01 -5.62 0.21
N ALA A 99 17.03 -6.55 1.17
CA ALA A 99 15.82 -7.14 1.73
C ALA A 99 14.94 -6.09 2.45
N ALA A 100 15.55 -5.18 3.22
CA ALA A 100 14.86 -4.08 3.89
C ALA A 100 14.18 -3.13 2.89
N ALA A 101 14.88 -2.73 1.83
CA ALA A 101 14.30 -1.90 0.78
C ALA A 101 13.10 -2.60 0.11
N SER A 102 13.20 -3.92 -0.13
CA SER A 102 12.13 -4.73 -0.72
C SER A 102 10.92 -4.84 0.20
N THR A 103 11.12 -5.16 1.49
CA THR A 103 10.04 -5.21 2.50
C THR A 103 9.40 -3.85 2.71
N LEU A 104 10.19 -2.78 2.85
CA LEU A 104 9.66 -1.43 3.05
C LEU A 104 8.80 -0.97 1.87
N ARG A 105 9.21 -1.26 0.63
CA ARG A 105 8.42 -0.96 -0.57
C ARG A 105 7.05 -1.64 -0.50
N LEU A 106 7.00 -2.92 -0.16
CA LEU A 106 5.77 -3.70 -0.03
C LEU A 106 4.88 -3.17 1.09
N VAL A 107 5.44 -3.02 2.29
CA VAL A 107 4.71 -2.63 3.50
C VAL A 107 4.17 -1.20 3.40
N LEU A 108 4.97 -0.24 2.88
CA LEU A 108 4.54 1.14 2.69
C LEU A 108 3.32 1.23 1.78
N ILE A 109 3.38 0.59 0.62
CA ILE A 109 2.27 0.64 -0.36
C ILE A 109 1.02 -0.01 0.24
N ALA A 110 1.16 -1.19 0.88
CA ALA A 110 0.04 -1.88 1.51
C ALA A 110 -0.59 -1.05 2.64
N THR A 111 0.22 -0.47 3.52
CA THR A 111 -0.26 0.35 4.65
C THR A 111 -0.96 1.62 4.18
N VAL A 112 -0.41 2.33 3.19
CA VAL A 112 -1.02 3.55 2.65
C VAL A 112 -2.38 3.25 2.02
N ILE A 113 -2.47 2.19 1.20
CA ILE A 113 -3.73 1.76 0.59
C ILE A 113 -4.74 1.36 1.68
N ALA A 114 -4.32 0.53 2.62
CA ALA A 114 -5.16 0.07 3.73
C ALA A 114 -5.67 1.23 4.60
N ALA A 115 -4.81 2.19 4.93
CA ALA A 115 -5.17 3.36 5.71
C ALA A 115 -6.19 4.24 4.97
N ILE A 116 -5.92 4.59 3.70
CA ILE A 116 -6.83 5.43 2.91
C ILE A 116 -8.20 4.76 2.79
N LEU A 117 -8.24 3.51 2.34
CA LEU A 117 -9.50 2.78 2.12
C LEU A 117 -10.18 2.44 3.44
N GLY A 118 -9.45 1.95 4.44
CA GLY A 118 -10.00 1.56 5.73
C GLY A 118 -10.59 2.75 6.49
N ILE A 119 -9.90 3.90 6.51
CA ILE A 119 -10.42 5.13 7.10
C ILE A 119 -11.65 5.61 6.34
N ALA A 120 -11.63 5.64 5.02
CA ALA A 120 -12.77 6.07 4.21
C ALA A 120 -14.01 5.19 4.46
N ILE A 121 -13.83 3.87 4.48
CA ILE A 121 -14.88 2.89 4.77
C ILE A 121 -15.39 3.05 6.21
N GLY A 122 -14.48 3.19 7.19
CA GLY A 122 -14.84 3.39 8.60
C GLY A 122 -15.66 4.65 8.85
N VAL A 123 -15.29 5.79 8.21
CA VAL A 123 -16.09 7.02 8.26
C VAL A 123 -17.47 6.82 7.61
N LEU A 124 -17.50 6.18 6.44
CA LEU A 124 -18.74 5.95 5.72
C LEU A 124 -19.74 5.09 6.52
N THR A 125 -19.25 4.01 7.16
CA THR A 125 -20.08 3.13 7.99
C THR A 125 -20.50 3.80 9.29
N ALA A 126 -19.66 4.64 9.90
CA ALA A 126 -20.02 5.41 11.08
C ALA A 126 -21.13 6.44 10.78
N VAL A 127 -21.06 7.11 9.63
CA VAL A 127 -22.09 8.10 9.21
C VAL A 127 -23.40 7.41 8.81
N ARG A 128 -23.32 6.18 8.31
CA ARG A 128 -24.48 5.39 7.87
C ARG A 128 -24.74 4.18 8.77
N GLN A 129 -24.68 4.39 10.05
CA GLN A 129 -24.91 3.36 11.06
C GLN A 129 -26.25 2.62 10.83
N TYR A 130 -26.27 1.31 11.04
CA TYR A 130 -27.42 0.42 10.85
C TYR A 130 -27.97 0.35 9.43
N SER A 131 -27.24 0.82 8.43
CA SER A 131 -27.59 0.63 7.02
C SER A 131 -27.13 -0.74 6.52
N GLY A 132 -27.70 -1.21 5.39
CA GLY A 132 -27.23 -2.43 4.73
C GLY A 132 -25.75 -2.40 4.38
N LEU A 133 -25.22 -1.21 4.02
CA LEU A 133 -23.79 -1.01 3.80
C LEU A 133 -22.97 -1.25 5.07
N ASP A 134 -23.41 -0.73 6.23
CA ASP A 134 -22.73 -0.95 7.50
C ASP A 134 -22.67 -2.44 7.86
N TYR A 135 -23.76 -3.18 7.67
CA TYR A 135 -23.80 -4.63 7.92
C TYR A 135 -22.87 -5.41 7.00
N ILE A 136 -22.88 -5.11 5.68
CA ILE A 136 -22.02 -5.81 4.71
C ILE A 136 -20.55 -5.53 4.98
N VAL A 137 -20.16 -4.27 5.19
CA VAL A 137 -18.78 -3.91 5.49
C VAL A 137 -18.34 -4.55 6.80
N THR A 138 -19.17 -4.51 7.83
CA THR A 138 -18.86 -5.15 9.11
C THR A 138 -18.65 -6.66 8.92
N PHE A 139 -19.54 -7.34 8.20
CA PHE A 139 -19.39 -8.77 7.89
C PHE A 139 -18.08 -9.05 7.14
N LEU A 140 -17.78 -8.29 6.07
CA LEU A 140 -16.55 -8.48 5.30
C LEU A 140 -15.29 -8.20 6.12
N THR A 141 -15.30 -7.19 6.98
CA THR A 141 -14.14 -6.90 7.85
C THR A 141 -13.91 -8.02 8.86
N PHE A 142 -14.96 -8.62 9.44
CA PHE A 142 -14.81 -9.80 10.29
C PHE A 142 -14.34 -11.02 9.51
N LEU A 143 -14.89 -11.25 8.32
CA LEU A 143 -14.47 -12.33 7.43
C LEU A 143 -12.97 -12.23 7.14
N PHE A 144 -12.50 -11.07 6.65
CA PHE A 144 -11.10 -10.87 6.33
C PHE A 144 -10.18 -10.96 7.55
N PHE A 145 -10.62 -10.51 8.70
CA PHE A 145 -9.85 -10.63 9.94
C PHE A 145 -9.72 -12.08 10.42
N SER A 146 -10.71 -12.93 10.16
CA SER A 146 -10.71 -14.33 10.59
C SER A 146 -9.97 -15.27 9.64
N LEU A 147 -9.67 -14.82 8.40
CA LEU A 147 -8.97 -15.65 7.43
C LEU A 147 -7.48 -15.80 7.78
N PRO A 148 -6.96 -17.05 7.85
CA PRO A 148 -5.53 -17.25 7.96
C PRO A 148 -4.78 -16.65 6.76
N VAL A 149 -3.70 -15.91 7.03
CA VAL A 149 -2.92 -15.17 6.01
C VAL A 149 -2.48 -16.09 4.87
N PHE A 150 -1.94 -17.28 5.20
CA PHE A 150 -1.48 -18.23 4.18
C PHE A 150 -2.61 -18.73 3.29
N TRP A 151 -3.80 -18.96 3.84
CA TRP A 151 -4.96 -19.42 3.08
C TRP A 151 -5.48 -18.32 2.14
N ALA A 152 -5.61 -17.10 2.63
CA ALA A 152 -5.94 -15.94 1.81
C ALA A 152 -4.93 -15.74 0.66
N ALA A 153 -3.63 -15.93 0.93
CA ALA A 153 -2.58 -15.86 -0.09
C ALA A 153 -2.76 -16.91 -1.20
N VAL A 154 -3.10 -18.16 -0.84
CA VAL A 154 -3.36 -19.24 -1.82
C VAL A 154 -4.58 -18.91 -2.67
N LEU A 155 -5.68 -18.42 -2.07
CA LEU A 155 -6.86 -18.00 -2.82
C LEU A 155 -6.55 -16.86 -3.80
N LEU A 156 -5.77 -15.86 -3.36
CA LEU A 156 -5.34 -14.77 -4.24
C LEU A 156 -4.49 -15.28 -5.40
N LYS A 157 -3.57 -16.22 -5.16
CA LYS A 157 -2.77 -16.83 -6.24
C LYS A 157 -3.66 -17.56 -7.25
N GLU A 158 -4.57 -18.39 -6.76
CA GLU A 158 -5.41 -19.22 -7.62
C GLU A 158 -6.37 -18.38 -8.47
N TYR A 159 -7.15 -17.51 -7.82
CA TYR A 159 -8.22 -16.79 -8.51
C TYR A 159 -7.75 -15.46 -9.14
N LEU A 160 -6.88 -14.70 -8.45
CA LEU A 160 -6.46 -13.41 -8.96
C LEU A 160 -5.24 -13.49 -9.89
N ALA A 161 -4.32 -14.43 -9.71
CA ALA A 161 -3.17 -14.56 -10.60
C ALA A 161 -3.38 -15.61 -11.67
N ILE A 162 -3.51 -16.88 -11.28
CA ILE A 162 -3.61 -18.00 -12.23
C ILE A 162 -4.87 -17.82 -13.09
N GLY A 163 -6.04 -17.66 -12.43
CA GLY A 163 -7.30 -17.46 -13.14
C GLY A 163 -7.30 -16.23 -14.05
N PHE A 164 -6.70 -15.11 -13.62
CA PHE A 164 -6.58 -13.93 -14.47
C PHE A 164 -5.60 -14.15 -15.64
N ASN A 165 -4.45 -14.78 -15.39
CA ASN A 165 -3.46 -15.06 -16.42
C ASN A 165 -4.02 -15.98 -17.52
N ASP A 166 -4.80 -16.99 -17.13
CA ASP A 166 -5.44 -17.89 -18.06
C ASP A 166 -6.56 -17.18 -18.84
N TRP A 167 -7.35 -16.34 -18.15
CA TRP A 167 -8.41 -15.55 -18.79
C TRP A 167 -7.87 -14.52 -19.77
N ILE A 168 -6.78 -13.77 -19.44
CA ILE A 168 -6.24 -12.72 -20.32
C ILE A 168 -5.63 -13.27 -21.62
N ALA A 169 -5.25 -14.54 -21.64
CA ALA A 169 -4.78 -15.21 -22.85
C ALA A 169 -5.87 -15.28 -23.93
N SER A 170 -7.14 -15.51 -23.51
CA SER A 170 -8.32 -15.49 -24.38
C SER A 170 -9.52 -14.90 -23.63
N PRO A 171 -9.61 -13.55 -23.53
CA PRO A 171 -10.64 -12.91 -22.72
C PRO A 171 -12.04 -13.24 -23.24
N ASP A 172 -12.83 -13.90 -22.41
CA ASP A 172 -14.25 -14.15 -22.63
C ASP A 172 -15.04 -13.93 -21.34
N ILE A 173 -16.19 -13.29 -21.48
CA ILE A 173 -17.16 -13.10 -20.39
C ILE A 173 -18.52 -13.41 -20.98
N SER A 174 -19.13 -14.50 -20.56
CA SER A 174 -20.46 -14.86 -21.04
C SER A 174 -21.46 -13.74 -20.76
N LEU A 175 -22.49 -13.60 -21.60
CA LEU A 175 -23.53 -12.61 -21.39
C LEU A 175 -24.22 -12.79 -20.02
N GLY A 176 -24.43 -14.04 -19.58
CA GLY A 176 -25.00 -14.35 -18.28
C GLY A 176 -24.12 -13.85 -17.13
N THR A 177 -22.80 -14.06 -17.20
CA THR A 177 -21.83 -13.54 -16.21
C THR A 177 -21.82 -12.01 -16.20
N SER A 178 -21.85 -11.36 -17.36
CA SER A 178 -21.92 -9.90 -17.45
C SER A 178 -23.18 -9.33 -16.76
N ILE A 179 -24.33 -9.96 -16.99
CA ILE A 179 -25.60 -9.58 -16.36
C ILE A 179 -25.52 -9.79 -14.84
N LEU A 180 -25.00 -10.92 -14.38
CA LEU A 180 -24.81 -11.18 -12.94
C LEU A 180 -23.94 -10.13 -12.29
N ILE A 181 -22.81 -9.78 -12.89
CA ILE A 181 -21.92 -8.71 -12.42
C ILE A 181 -22.68 -7.37 -12.36
N GLY A 182 -23.45 -7.05 -13.40
CA GLY A 182 -24.27 -5.83 -13.43
C GLY A 182 -25.32 -5.77 -12.32
N ILE A 183 -26.00 -6.90 -12.04
CA ILE A 183 -26.97 -7.00 -10.93
C ILE A 183 -26.26 -6.81 -9.58
N VAL A 184 -25.16 -7.51 -9.33
CA VAL A 184 -24.42 -7.43 -8.07
C VAL A 184 -23.90 -6.01 -7.83
N LEU A 185 -23.27 -5.40 -8.83
CA LEU A 185 -22.79 -4.01 -8.74
C LEU A 185 -23.96 -3.02 -8.59
N GLY A 186 -25.08 -3.25 -9.25
CA GLY A 186 -26.29 -2.44 -9.08
C GLY A 186 -26.84 -2.51 -7.66
N LEU A 187 -26.88 -3.68 -7.05
CA LEU A 187 -27.26 -3.87 -5.64
C LEU A 187 -26.30 -3.16 -4.69
N ILE A 188 -25.00 -3.24 -4.93
CA ILE A 188 -23.98 -2.54 -4.14
C ILE A 188 -24.15 -1.03 -4.29
N MET A 189 -24.23 -0.51 -5.53
CA MET A 189 -24.32 0.92 -5.79
C MET A 189 -25.57 1.57 -5.20
N GLN A 190 -26.72 0.91 -5.23
CA GLN A 190 -27.93 1.45 -4.58
C GLN A 190 -27.79 1.61 -3.05
N MET A 191 -26.91 0.79 -2.40
CA MET A 191 -26.66 0.91 -0.96
C MET A 191 -25.81 2.14 -0.63
N PHE A 192 -24.95 2.57 -1.55
CA PHE A 192 -24.15 3.79 -1.40
C PHE A 192 -24.98 5.08 -1.63
N LEU A 193 -26.14 5.01 -2.26
CA LEU A 193 -26.96 6.19 -2.57
C LEU A 193 -28.07 6.36 -1.53
N ALA A 194 -28.09 7.51 -0.86
CA ALA A 194 -29.19 7.93 -0.03
C ALA A 194 -30.30 8.51 -0.92
N GLY A 195 -31.57 8.32 -0.57
CA GLY A 195 -32.69 8.92 -1.28
C GLY A 195 -33.93 8.05 -1.35
N SER A 196 -34.91 8.52 -2.15
CA SER A 196 -36.20 7.83 -2.32
C SER A 196 -36.01 6.47 -3.00
N LEU A 197 -36.96 5.57 -2.74
CA LEU A 197 -36.97 4.21 -3.32
C LEU A 197 -36.89 4.26 -4.86
N LYS A 198 -37.55 5.24 -5.49
CA LYS A 198 -37.53 5.48 -6.94
C LYS A 198 -36.12 5.77 -7.44
N ARG A 199 -35.36 6.62 -6.73
CA ARG A 199 -33.97 6.97 -7.11
C ARG A 199 -33.05 5.75 -6.95
N ARG A 200 -33.20 4.97 -5.90
CA ARG A 200 -32.41 3.75 -5.66
C ARG A 200 -32.70 2.69 -6.72
N ALA A 201 -33.98 2.45 -7.03
CA ALA A 201 -34.38 1.52 -8.10
C ALA A 201 -33.84 1.97 -9.48
N LEU A 202 -33.92 3.25 -9.80
CA LEU A 202 -33.38 3.79 -11.05
C LEU A 202 -31.86 3.57 -11.15
N THR A 203 -31.13 3.80 -10.07
CA THR A 203 -29.67 3.52 -10.04
C THR A 203 -29.36 2.05 -10.21
N PHE A 204 -30.10 1.18 -9.54
CA PHE A 204 -29.96 -0.26 -9.70
C PHE A 204 -30.15 -0.67 -11.16
N VAL A 205 -31.25 -0.28 -11.78
CA VAL A 205 -31.57 -0.62 -13.19
C VAL A 205 -30.52 -0.04 -14.14
N ALA A 206 -30.12 1.22 -13.92
CA ALA A 206 -29.11 1.87 -14.76
C ALA A 206 -27.76 1.10 -14.72
N VAL A 207 -27.29 0.73 -13.53
CA VAL A 207 -26.02 0.00 -13.36
C VAL A 207 -26.17 -1.43 -13.89
N ALA A 208 -27.27 -2.11 -13.60
CA ALA A 208 -27.54 -3.48 -14.06
C ALA A 208 -27.62 -3.62 -15.60
N ILE A 209 -27.95 -2.54 -16.31
CA ILE A 209 -27.94 -2.48 -17.78
C ILE A 209 -26.58 -1.98 -18.30
N PHE A 210 -26.04 -0.92 -17.72
CA PHE A 210 -24.84 -0.27 -18.22
C PHE A 210 -23.59 -1.15 -18.09
N VAL A 211 -23.44 -1.86 -16.98
CA VAL A 211 -22.25 -2.72 -16.74
C VAL A 211 -22.14 -3.86 -17.76
N PRO A 212 -23.16 -4.67 -18.02
CA PRO A 212 -23.09 -5.69 -19.06
C PRO A 212 -22.78 -5.12 -20.45
N LEU A 213 -23.37 -3.99 -20.80
CA LEU A 213 -23.10 -3.33 -22.09
C LEU A 213 -21.62 -2.90 -22.20
N VAL A 214 -21.06 -2.31 -21.15
CA VAL A 214 -19.64 -1.93 -21.13
C VAL A 214 -18.73 -3.16 -21.19
N LEU A 215 -19.03 -4.23 -20.46
CA LEU A 215 -18.23 -5.45 -20.47
C LEU A 215 -18.26 -6.13 -21.85
N GLN A 216 -19.42 -6.28 -22.49
CA GLN A 216 -19.53 -6.87 -23.81
C GLN A 216 -18.90 -5.99 -24.90
N TYR A 217 -19.05 -4.67 -24.79
CA TYR A 217 -18.41 -3.72 -25.71
C TYR A 217 -16.89 -3.74 -25.59
N SER A 218 -16.36 -3.84 -24.35
CA SER A 218 -14.92 -3.95 -24.13
C SER A 218 -14.32 -5.25 -24.68
N LEU A 219 -15.06 -6.36 -24.62
CA LEU A 219 -14.67 -7.61 -25.27
C LEU A 219 -14.65 -7.47 -26.79
N TRP A 220 -15.69 -6.86 -27.36
CA TRP A 220 -15.78 -6.62 -28.82
C TRP A 220 -14.62 -5.75 -29.32
N LEU A 221 -14.15 -4.77 -28.54
CA LEU A 221 -12.99 -3.93 -28.83
C LEU A 221 -11.65 -4.63 -28.58
N ASN A 222 -11.61 -5.87 -28.07
CA ASN A 222 -10.40 -6.51 -27.55
C ASN A 222 -9.63 -5.64 -26.52
N PHE A 223 -10.36 -4.83 -25.76
CA PHE A 223 -9.81 -3.84 -24.85
C PHE A 223 -8.87 -4.46 -23.80
N TYR A 224 -9.14 -5.65 -23.34
CA TYR A 224 -8.34 -6.31 -22.29
C TYR A 224 -6.93 -6.67 -22.75
N ARG A 225 -6.75 -6.99 -24.04
CA ARG A 225 -5.42 -7.25 -24.61
C ARG A 225 -4.78 -6.00 -25.20
N PHE A 226 -5.56 -5.07 -25.73
CA PHE A 226 -5.12 -3.84 -26.39
C PHE A 226 -5.83 -2.64 -25.80
N PRO A 227 -5.63 -2.35 -24.48
CA PRO A 227 -6.28 -1.20 -23.84
C PRO A 227 -5.73 0.10 -24.43
N GLN A 228 -6.63 1.01 -24.75
CA GLN A 228 -6.30 2.36 -25.22
C GLN A 228 -7.33 3.35 -24.68
N MET A 229 -6.87 4.45 -24.12
CA MET A 229 -7.74 5.55 -23.73
C MET A 229 -7.70 6.65 -24.79
N GLY A 230 -6.51 7.04 -25.19
CA GLY A 230 -6.29 8.14 -26.12
C GLY A 230 -6.69 9.50 -25.56
N PRO A 231 -6.36 10.60 -26.27
CA PRO A 231 -6.59 11.95 -25.78
C PRO A 231 -8.07 12.29 -25.59
N ALA A 232 -8.97 11.71 -26.40
CA ALA A 232 -10.41 11.98 -26.30
C ALA A 232 -10.99 11.49 -24.98
N ILE A 233 -10.70 10.26 -24.57
CA ILE A 233 -11.18 9.68 -23.30
C ILE A 233 -10.55 10.43 -22.11
N VAL A 234 -9.26 10.73 -22.16
CA VAL A 234 -8.56 11.52 -21.13
C VAL A 234 -9.25 12.87 -20.92
N VAL A 235 -9.56 13.58 -22.01
CA VAL A 235 -10.26 14.89 -21.94
C VAL A 235 -11.68 14.76 -21.40
N VAL A 236 -12.46 13.78 -21.88
CA VAL A 236 -13.84 13.56 -21.41
C VAL A 236 -13.86 13.24 -19.91
N LEU A 237 -13.01 12.34 -19.44
CA LEU A 237 -12.94 11.99 -18.02
C LEU A 237 -12.45 13.18 -17.18
N THR A 238 -11.44 13.92 -17.64
CA THR A 238 -10.96 15.12 -16.95
C THR A 238 -12.06 16.22 -16.90
N LEU A 239 -12.83 16.37 -17.96
CA LEU A 239 -13.97 17.29 -18.01
C LEU A 239 -15.06 16.87 -17.00
N LEU A 240 -15.40 15.60 -16.93
CA LEU A 240 -16.35 15.08 -15.94
C LEU A 240 -15.88 15.35 -14.50
N VAL A 241 -14.59 15.20 -14.23
CA VAL A 241 -14.00 15.55 -12.93
C VAL A 241 -14.08 17.05 -12.67
N ALA A 242 -13.75 17.90 -13.63
CA ALA A 242 -13.86 19.35 -13.54
C ALA A 242 -15.28 19.80 -13.19
N LEU A 243 -16.27 19.27 -13.92
CA LEU A 243 -17.69 19.59 -13.69
C LEU A 243 -18.18 19.07 -12.33
N SER A 244 -17.83 17.83 -11.97
CA SER A 244 -18.21 17.22 -10.70
C SER A 244 -17.61 17.97 -9.51
N ALA A 245 -16.32 18.24 -9.53
CA ALA A 245 -15.62 18.99 -8.48
C ALA A 245 -16.16 20.43 -8.34
N THR A 246 -16.44 21.10 -9.46
CA THR A 246 -17.06 22.44 -9.46
C THR A 246 -18.46 22.37 -8.84
N SER A 247 -19.30 21.42 -9.24
CA SER A 247 -20.66 21.26 -8.73
C SER A 247 -20.70 21.01 -7.23
N MET A 248 -19.76 20.21 -6.72
CA MET A 248 -19.66 19.87 -5.30
C MET A 248 -19.11 21.03 -4.45
N THR A 249 -18.32 21.92 -5.03
CA THR A 249 -17.60 22.98 -4.28
C THR A 249 -18.32 24.31 -4.28
N ALA A 250 -18.78 24.75 -5.43
CA ALA A 250 -19.37 26.09 -5.61
C ALA A 250 -20.66 26.10 -6.44
N GLY A 251 -21.00 24.97 -7.06
CA GLY A 251 -22.09 24.88 -8.04
C GLY A 251 -21.68 25.32 -9.46
N LEU A 252 -22.29 24.68 -10.48
CA LEU A 252 -21.92 24.90 -11.88
C LEU A 252 -22.24 26.34 -12.40
N LYS A 253 -23.05 27.10 -11.69
CA LYS A 253 -23.36 28.49 -12.02
C LYS A 253 -22.23 29.47 -11.67
N GLU A 254 -21.32 29.08 -10.80
CA GLU A 254 -20.20 29.93 -10.34
C GLU A 254 -19.04 29.90 -11.35
N LYS A 255 -19.07 30.83 -12.29
CA LYS A 255 -18.09 30.94 -13.39
C LYS A 255 -16.64 31.10 -12.92
N ARG A 256 -16.43 31.74 -11.75
CA ARG A 256 -15.08 31.96 -11.19
C ARG A 256 -14.39 30.66 -10.73
N VAL A 257 -15.13 29.59 -10.56
CA VAL A 257 -14.60 28.25 -10.24
C VAL A 257 -14.63 27.37 -11.49
N LEU A 258 -15.67 27.46 -12.31
CA LEU A 258 -15.85 26.65 -13.50
C LEU A 258 -14.80 26.97 -14.58
N TYR A 259 -14.52 28.23 -14.90
CA TYR A 259 -13.61 28.59 -15.98
C TYR A 259 -12.17 28.15 -15.72
N PRO A 260 -11.57 28.34 -14.53
CA PRO A 260 -10.25 27.75 -14.22
C PRO A 260 -10.20 26.23 -14.38
N ALA A 261 -11.26 25.52 -14.00
CA ALA A 261 -11.35 24.08 -14.17
C ALA A 261 -11.38 23.67 -15.65
N LEU A 262 -12.17 24.37 -16.48
CA LEU A 262 -12.21 24.13 -17.93
C LEU A 262 -10.89 24.48 -18.64
N ILE A 263 -10.25 25.57 -18.24
CA ILE A 263 -8.91 25.92 -18.75
C ILE A 263 -7.91 24.80 -18.38
N THR A 264 -8.02 24.24 -17.19
CA THR A 264 -7.18 23.09 -16.78
C THR A 264 -7.39 21.89 -17.68
N VAL A 265 -8.63 21.59 -18.12
CA VAL A 265 -8.89 20.51 -19.10
C VAL A 265 -8.13 20.77 -20.41
N VAL A 266 -8.13 22.02 -20.89
CA VAL A 266 -7.39 22.40 -22.10
C VAL A 266 -5.87 22.27 -21.87
N LEU A 267 -5.38 22.69 -20.70
CA LEU A 267 -3.97 22.53 -20.34
C LEU A 267 -3.55 21.05 -20.27
N VAL A 268 -4.40 20.18 -19.76
CA VAL A 268 -4.16 18.72 -19.75
C VAL A 268 -4.06 18.18 -21.18
N LEU A 269 -4.95 18.60 -22.08
CA LEU A 269 -4.88 18.20 -23.49
C LEU A 269 -3.59 18.70 -24.16
N ALA A 270 -3.22 19.95 -23.93
CA ALA A 270 -1.98 20.52 -24.46
C ALA A 270 -0.74 19.79 -23.91
N ALA A 271 -0.74 19.51 -22.59
CA ALA A 271 0.32 18.75 -21.94
C ALA A 271 0.41 17.32 -22.48
N TYR A 272 -0.72 16.65 -22.71
CA TYR A 272 -0.78 15.30 -23.27
C TYR A 272 0.02 15.21 -24.60
N TYR A 273 -0.22 16.14 -25.53
CA TYR A 273 0.50 16.16 -26.81
C TYR A 273 1.94 16.65 -26.67
N ALA A 274 2.19 17.67 -25.86
CA ALA A 274 3.52 18.23 -25.69
C ALA A 274 4.50 17.26 -25.02
N THR A 275 4.01 16.43 -24.10
CA THR A 275 4.85 15.47 -23.35
C THR A 275 4.79 14.06 -23.92
N PHE A 276 4.09 13.80 -25.01
CA PHE A 276 3.83 12.47 -25.54
C PHE A 276 5.13 11.64 -25.75
N TYR A 277 6.11 12.22 -26.44
CA TYR A 277 7.40 11.57 -26.67
C TYR A 277 8.26 11.47 -25.40
N LEU A 278 8.18 12.48 -24.52
CA LEU A 278 8.90 12.48 -23.26
C LEU A 278 8.38 11.40 -22.30
N MET A 279 7.09 11.07 -22.40
CA MET A 279 6.41 10.06 -21.59
C MET A 279 6.51 8.66 -22.18
N SER A 280 7.06 8.46 -23.39
CA SER A 280 7.29 7.11 -23.93
C SER A 280 8.37 6.38 -23.12
N GLU A 281 9.48 7.07 -22.77
CA GLU A 281 10.56 6.55 -21.94
C GLU A 281 10.91 7.56 -20.83
N PRO A 282 10.02 7.75 -19.84
CA PRO A 282 10.27 8.73 -18.79
C PRO A 282 11.28 8.18 -17.78
N ASN A 283 11.89 9.09 -17.02
CA ASN A 283 12.55 8.73 -15.78
C ASN A 283 11.70 9.21 -14.58
N THR A 284 12.04 8.74 -13.38
CA THR A 284 11.29 9.09 -12.15
C THR A 284 11.20 10.61 -11.92
N TRP A 285 12.25 11.37 -12.27
CA TRP A 285 12.27 12.82 -12.09
C TRP A 285 11.34 13.55 -13.05
N ILE A 286 11.20 13.05 -14.29
CA ILE A 286 10.23 13.56 -15.28
C ILE A 286 8.80 13.35 -14.77
N LEU A 287 8.48 12.18 -14.22
CA LEU A 287 7.15 11.90 -13.67
C LEU A 287 6.86 12.77 -12.44
N LEU A 288 7.81 12.91 -11.51
CA LEU A 288 7.64 13.77 -10.33
C LEU A 288 7.51 15.24 -10.72
N GLY A 289 8.35 15.73 -11.62
CA GLY A 289 8.28 17.09 -12.15
C GLY A 289 6.96 17.36 -12.88
N GLY A 290 6.53 16.42 -13.72
CA GLY A 290 5.24 16.46 -14.42
C GLY A 290 4.06 16.52 -13.45
N LEU A 291 4.07 15.70 -12.40
CA LEU A 291 3.03 15.71 -11.36
C LEU A 291 2.98 17.04 -10.61
N ILE A 292 4.14 17.58 -10.22
CA ILE A 292 4.22 18.89 -9.55
C ILE A 292 3.65 19.99 -10.46
N LEU A 293 4.03 20.02 -11.73
CA LEU A 293 3.51 20.99 -12.68
C LEU A 293 2.02 20.84 -12.94
N ALA A 294 1.52 19.60 -13.03
CA ALA A 294 0.10 19.30 -13.23
C ALA A 294 -0.78 19.71 -12.04
N VAL A 295 -0.20 19.94 -10.88
CA VAL A 295 -0.90 20.47 -9.70
C VAL A 295 -0.65 21.99 -9.56
N ALA A 296 0.59 22.45 -9.72
CA ALA A 296 0.98 23.84 -9.46
C ALA A 296 0.42 24.81 -10.50
N ILE A 297 0.49 24.47 -11.79
CA ILE A 297 -0.03 25.35 -12.87
C ILE A 297 -1.55 25.54 -12.75
N PRO A 298 -2.38 24.49 -12.63
CA PRO A 298 -3.81 24.65 -12.39
C PRO A 298 -4.13 25.41 -11.10
N ALA A 299 -3.38 25.17 -10.01
CA ALA A 299 -3.54 25.92 -8.77
C ALA A 299 -3.32 27.42 -8.97
N LEU A 300 -2.31 27.80 -9.75
CA LEU A 300 -2.03 29.20 -10.08
C LEU A 300 -3.17 29.79 -10.92
N VAL A 301 -3.62 29.12 -11.97
CA VAL A 301 -4.75 29.54 -12.79
C VAL A 301 -5.99 29.76 -11.93
N GLY A 302 -6.32 28.79 -11.05
CA GLY A 302 -7.43 28.89 -10.13
C GLY A 302 -7.31 30.07 -9.15
N ARG A 303 -6.11 30.36 -8.64
CA ARG A 303 -5.85 31.51 -7.74
C ARG A 303 -6.00 32.85 -8.46
N LEU A 304 -5.51 32.96 -9.70
CA LEU A 304 -5.54 34.20 -10.48
C LEU A 304 -6.98 34.55 -10.94
N MET A 305 -7.72 33.54 -11.39
CA MET A 305 -9.07 33.76 -11.95
C MET A 305 -10.21 33.66 -10.93
N GLY A 306 -9.94 33.01 -9.75
CA GLY A 306 -10.97 32.72 -8.75
C GLY A 306 -11.52 33.92 -7.98
N GLY A 307 -10.87 35.08 -8.01
CA GLY A 307 -11.31 36.29 -7.30
C GLY A 307 -11.59 36.03 -5.80
N ARG A 308 -12.85 36.25 -5.37
CA ARG A 308 -13.27 35.98 -3.97
C ARG A 308 -13.23 34.48 -3.59
N LEU A 309 -13.37 33.59 -4.58
CA LEU A 309 -13.39 32.14 -4.43
C LEU A 309 -12.04 31.50 -4.82
N ARG A 310 -10.94 32.26 -4.78
CA ARG A 310 -9.60 31.83 -5.22
C ARG A 310 -9.15 30.50 -4.61
N LYS A 311 -9.49 30.21 -3.34
CA LYS A 311 -9.14 28.94 -2.68
C LYS A 311 -9.93 27.77 -3.29
N ASN A 312 -11.23 27.94 -3.49
CA ASN A 312 -12.09 26.91 -4.08
C ASN A 312 -11.71 26.65 -5.54
N ALA A 313 -11.51 27.72 -6.33
CA ALA A 313 -11.08 27.63 -7.71
C ALA A 313 -9.72 26.93 -7.85
N ALA A 314 -8.74 27.27 -7.01
CA ALA A 314 -7.46 26.61 -6.98
C ALA A 314 -7.58 25.12 -6.61
N SER A 315 -8.37 24.76 -5.60
CA SER A 315 -8.57 23.36 -5.21
C SER A 315 -9.24 22.54 -6.32
N VAL A 316 -10.25 23.07 -6.97
CA VAL A 316 -10.94 22.39 -8.09
C VAL A 316 -9.98 22.21 -9.26
N ALA A 317 -9.25 23.27 -9.64
CA ALA A 317 -8.28 23.20 -10.73
C ALA A 317 -7.13 22.22 -10.41
N MET A 318 -6.60 22.19 -9.17
CA MET A 318 -5.58 21.20 -8.74
C MET A 318 -6.08 19.77 -8.89
N VAL A 319 -7.29 19.48 -8.41
CA VAL A 319 -7.87 18.13 -8.53
C VAL A 319 -8.04 17.74 -9.98
N THR A 320 -8.53 18.68 -10.82
CA THR A 320 -8.69 18.47 -12.27
C THR A 320 -7.35 18.18 -12.94
N GLY A 321 -6.30 18.96 -12.64
CA GLY A 321 -4.98 18.78 -13.20
C GLY A 321 -4.32 17.49 -12.74
N PHE A 322 -4.40 17.16 -11.44
CA PHE A 322 -3.90 15.91 -10.90
C PHE A 322 -4.54 14.68 -11.56
N VAL A 323 -5.88 14.67 -11.68
CA VAL A 323 -6.58 13.55 -12.33
C VAL A 323 -6.26 13.49 -13.81
N GLY A 324 -6.17 14.64 -14.52
CA GLY A 324 -5.75 14.66 -15.90
C GLY A 324 -4.35 14.09 -16.14
N ALA A 325 -3.40 14.43 -15.29
CA ALA A 325 -2.05 13.86 -15.33
C ALA A 325 -2.06 12.34 -15.03
N ALA A 326 -2.82 11.91 -14.02
CA ALA A 326 -2.96 10.49 -13.69
C ALA A 326 -3.56 9.70 -14.87
N LEU A 327 -4.59 10.22 -15.53
CA LEU A 327 -5.18 9.60 -16.72
C LEU A 327 -4.19 9.55 -17.90
N THR A 328 -3.34 10.54 -18.07
CA THR A 328 -2.27 10.55 -19.08
C THR A 328 -1.25 9.43 -18.81
N VAL A 329 -0.82 9.28 -17.55
CA VAL A 329 0.06 8.17 -17.12
C VAL A 329 -0.60 6.81 -17.36
N ILE A 330 -1.88 6.66 -17.01
CA ILE A 330 -2.64 5.42 -17.25
C ILE A 330 -2.72 5.09 -18.75
N ASP A 331 -2.88 6.08 -19.63
CA ASP A 331 -2.89 5.84 -21.08
C ASP A 331 -1.53 5.30 -21.57
N HIS A 332 -0.41 5.81 -21.05
CA HIS A 332 0.92 5.27 -21.39
C HIS A 332 1.11 3.84 -20.86
N ILE A 333 0.65 3.54 -19.66
CA ILE A 333 0.64 2.18 -19.12
C ILE A 333 -0.20 1.24 -20.01
N PHE A 334 -1.37 1.68 -20.46
CA PHE A 334 -2.22 0.91 -21.36
C PHE A 334 -1.57 0.65 -22.72
N ARG A 335 -0.82 1.62 -23.27
CA ARG A 335 -0.07 1.45 -24.50
C ARG A 335 1.07 0.44 -24.39
N ALA A 336 1.73 0.37 -23.23
CA ALA A 336 2.78 -0.61 -22.98
C ALA A 336 2.23 -2.02 -22.71
N TRP A 337 0.96 -2.13 -22.27
CA TRP A 337 0.36 -3.39 -21.86
C TRP A 337 0.45 -4.52 -22.87
N PRO A 338 0.17 -4.33 -24.20
CA PRO A 338 0.30 -5.41 -25.17
C PRO A 338 1.71 -5.96 -25.28
N GLY A 339 2.72 -5.08 -25.38
CA GLY A 339 4.13 -5.48 -25.44
C GLY A 339 4.56 -6.21 -24.16
N PHE A 340 4.10 -5.74 -23.00
CA PHE A 340 4.34 -6.42 -21.72
C PHE A 340 3.70 -7.82 -21.67
N LEU A 341 2.47 -8.00 -22.20
CA LEU A 341 1.82 -9.31 -22.29
C LEU A 341 2.59 -10.27 -23.19
N ASP A 342 3.07 -9.78 -24.34
CA ASP A 342 3.83 -10.60 -25.30
C ASP A 342 5.19 -11.01 -24.71
N ASN A 343 5.87 -10.11 -23.97
CA ASN A 343 7.17 -10.38 -23.37
C ASN A 343 7.08 -11.31 -22.14
N LYS A 344 6.05 -11.17 -21.30
CA LYS A 344 5.94 -11.90 -20.04
C LYS A 344 5.04 -13.15 -20.13
N GLY A 345 4.07 -13.16 -21.03
CA GLY A 345 3.09 -14.24 -21.22
C GLY A 345 2.07 -14.35 -20.07
N ARG A 346 2.53 -14.32 -18.81
CA ARG A 346 1.71 -14.33 -17.60
C ARG A 346 1.91 -13.04 -16.81
N PRO A 347 1.04 -12.03 -16.98
CA PRO A 347 1.27 -10.71 -16.43
C PRO A 347 1.33 -10.68 -14.91
N ILE A 348 0.47 -11.39 -14.19
CA ILE A 348 0.48 -11.40 -12.72
C ILE A 348 1.41 -12.50 -12.22
N SER A 349 2.47 -12.11 -11.54
CA SER A 349 3.43 -13.05 -10.96
C SER A 349 2.85 -13.71 -9.71
N THR A 350 3.04 -15.03 -9.60
CA THR A 350 2.65 -15.82 -8.42
C THR A 350 3.78 -15.94 -7.41
N ILE A 351 5.03 -15.74 -7.85
CA ILE A 351 6.25 -15.88 -7.03
C ILE A 351 7.30 -14.87 -7.51
N GLY A 352 8.05 -14.33 -6.59
CA GLY A 352 9.19 -13.46 -6.84
C GLY A 352 8.91 -11.98 -6.60
N SER A 353 9.97 -11.20 -6.44
CA SER A 353 9.94 -9.75 -6.25
C SER A 353 10.44 -8.97 -7.48
N SER A 354 11.00 -9.67 -8.46
CA SER A 354 11.47 -9.15 -9.74
C SER A 354 11.57 -10.29 -10.75
N THR A 355 11.30 -10.01 -12.03
CA THR A 355 11.55 -10.97 -13.12
C THR A 355 13.02 -10.90 -13.51
N ALA A 356 13.70 -12.04 -13.45
CA ALA A 356 15.12 -12.10 -13.83
C ALA A 356 15.26 -11.83 -15.34
N ASN A 357 16.24 -11.01 -15.70
CA ASN A 357 16.57 -10.66 -17.09
C ASN A 357 15.36 -10.18 -17.91
N PHE A 358 14.46 -9.42 -17.26
CA PHE A 358 13.31 -8.83 -17.95
C PHE A 358 13.77 -7.70 -18.86
N GLU A 359 13.51 -7.81 -20.16
CA GLU A 359 13.82 -6.81 -21.16
C GLU A 359 12.57 -5.98 -21.49
N GLY A 360 12.74 -4.68 -21.67
CA GLY A 360 11.63 -3.78 -21.99
C GLY A 360 11.93 -2.32 -21.68
N GLY A 361 11.02 -1.42 -22.04
CA GLY A 361 11.08 -0.02 -21.73
C GLY A 361 10.69 0.31 -20.29
N TYR A 362 10.68 1.59 -19.96
CA TYR A 362 10.32 2.07 -18.60
C TYR A 362 8.95 1.54 -18.15
N TRP A 363 7.94 1.60 -19.02
CA TRP A 363 6.59 1.17 -18.66
C TRP A 363 6.45 -0.34 -18.53
N ASP A 364 7.23 -1.13 -19.28
CA ASP A 364 7.28 -2.58 -19.14
C ASP A 364 7.85 -2.97 -17.77
N HIS A 365 8.95 -2.34 -17.35
CA HIS A 365 9.51 -2.49 -16.00
C HIS A 365 8.56 -2.01 -14.91
N PHE A 366 7.82 -0.91 -15.15
CA PHE A 366 6.81 -0.42 -14.23
C PHE A 366 5.67 -1.45 -14.04
N LEU A 367 5.18 -2.03 -15.14
CA LEU A 367 4.17 -3.08 -15.13
C LEU A 367 4.70 -4.35 -14.47
N ASP A 368 5.92 -4.78 -14.75
CA ASP A 368 6.53 -5.95 -14.12
C ASP A 368 6.61 -5.79 -12.61
N ASN A 369 7.15 -4.69 -12.14
CA ASN A 369 7.22 -4.38 -10.70
C ASN A 369 5.82 -4.26 -10.06
N GLY A 370 4.88 -3.61 -10.76
CA GLY A 370 3.52 -3.40 -10.27
C GLY A 370 2.73 -4.71 -10.14
N THR A 371 2.83 -5.58 -11.14
CA THR A 371 2.11 -6.87 -11.14
C THR A 371 2.68 -7.87 -10.12
N GLN A 372 3.97 -7.76 -9.81
CA GLN A 372 4.59 -8.56 -8.74
C GLN A 372 4.18 -8.07 -7.35
N LEU A 373 4.09 -6.74 -7.16
CA LEU A 373 3.62 -6.14 -5.92
C LEU A 373 2.13 -6.41 -5.65
N LEU A 374 1.34 -6.68 -6.68
CA LEU A 374 -0.13 -6.67 -6.61
C LEU A 374 -0.67 -7.61 -5.53
N LEU A 375 -0.36 -8.91 -5.63
CA LEU A 375 -0.94 -9.91 -4.71
C LEU A 375 -0.46 -9.76 -3.27
N PRO A 376 0.86 -9.62 -2.99
CA PRO A 376 1.33 -9.40 -1.63
C PRO A 376 0.76 -8.11 -1.01
N THR A 377 0.64 -7.04 -1.81
CA THR A 377 0.05 -5.77 -1.36
C THR A 377 -1.43 -5.92 -1.02
N ILE A 378 -2.22 -6.59 -1.88
CA ILE A 378 -3.65 -6.85 -1.62
C ILE A 378 -3.81 -7.64 -0.34
N LEU A 379 -3.01 -8.70 -0.14
CA LEU A 379 -3.08 -9.52 1.05
C LEU A 379 -2.83 -8.72 2.33
N LEU A 380 -1.73 -7.98 2.39
CA LEU A 380 -1.41 -7.13 3.56
C LEU A 380 -2.44 -6.01 3.74
N ALA A 381 -2.86 -5.39 2.63
CA ALA A 381 -3.83 -4.30 2.68
C ALA A 381 -5.20 -4.75 3.21
N ILE A 382 -5.70 -5.92 2.83
CA ILE A 382 -7.00 -6.43 3.30
C ILE A 382 -7.01 -6.63 4.82
N ILE A 383 -5.94 -7.18 5.39
CA ILE A 383 -5.81 -7.43 6.83
C ILE A 383 -5.80 -6.10 7.60
N SER A 384 -4.96 -5.17 7.20
CA SER A 384 -4.85 -3.86 7.82
C SER A 384 -6.10 -3.00 7.59
N LEU A 385 -6.74 -3.07 6.41
CA LEU A 385 -7.98 -2.38 6.08
C LEU A 385 -9.11 -2.77 7.04
N ALA A 386 -9.24 -4.06 7.33
CA ALA A 386 -10.25 -4.55 8.29
C ALA A 386 -10.05 -3.91 9.67
N SER A 387 -8.82 -3.78 10.13
CA SER A 387 -8.48 -3.12 11.38
C SER A 387 -8.76 -1.61 11.33
N TYR A 388 -8.25 -0.89 10.32
CA TYR A 388 -8.48 0.56 10.17
C TYR A 388 -9.96 0.91 10.05
N SER A 389 -10.74 0.14 9.29
CA SER A 389 -12.17 0.38 9.13
C SER A 389 -12.91 0.26 10.47
N ARG A 390 -12.64 -0.79 11.24
CA ARG A 390 -13.26 -1.04 12.53
C ARG A 390 -12.90 0.04 13.57
N TYR A 391 -11.61 0.36 13.69
CA TYR A 391 -11.16 1.39 14.64
C TYR A 391 -11.66 2.78 14.26
N THR A 392 -11.64 3.12 12.96
CA THR A 392 -12.18 4.41 12.49
C THR A 392 -13.68 4.53 12.77
N ARG A 393 -14.45 3.45 12.50
CA ARG A 393 -15.88 3.43 12.80
C ARG A 393 -16.15 3.63 14.30
N SER A 394 -15.45 2.90 15.16
CA SER A 394 -15.60 3.00 16.61
C SER A 394 -15.27 4.41 17.13
N SER A 395 -14.10 4.94 16.74
CA SER A 395 -13.67 6.28 17.14
C SER A 395 -14.60 7.39 16.62
N MET A 396 -15.10 7.28 15.40
CA MET A 396 -16.07 8.22 14.84
C MET A 396 -17.39 8.20 15.61
N LEU A 397 -17.91 7.02 15.97
CA LEU A 397 -19.14 6.89 16.75
C LEU A 397 -18.99 7.48 18.16
N GLU A 398 -17.88 7.22 18.83
CA GLU A 398 -17.57 7.78 20.13
C GLU A 398 -17.49 9.33 20.10
N VAL A 399 -16.75 9.87 19.14
CA VAL A 399 -16.61 11.32 18.98
C VAL A 399 -17.94 12.00 18.64
N GLN A 400 -18.78 11.37 17.82
CA GLN A 400 -20.10 11.92 17.45
C GLN A 400 -21.06 12.09 18.63
N GLN A 401 -20.83 11.39 19.75
CA GLN A 401 -21.64 11.48 20.98
C GLN A 401 -21.17 12.59 21.93
N GLN A 402 -20.01 13.21 21.68
CA GLN A 402 -19.41 14.24 22.54
C GLN A 402 -20.22 15.55 22.54
N ASP A 403 -20.21 16.27 23.66
CA ASP A 403 -21.00 17.49 23.85
C ASP A 403 -20.64 18.62 22.89
N TYR A 404 -19.35 18.74 22.51
CA TYR A 404 -18.94 19.75 21.55
C TYR A 404 -19.51 19.49 20.13
N ILE A 405 -19.78 18.23 19.78
CA ILE A 405 -20.47 17.88 18.52
C ILE A 405 -21.97 18.27 18.61
N ARG A 406 -22.60 17.99 19.75
CA ARG A 406 -24.00 18.43 19.99
C ARG A 406 -24.09 19.95 19.93
N THR A 407 -23.16 20.68 20.53
CA THR A 407 -23.06 22.13 20.47
C THR A 407 -22.88 22.64 19.04
N ALA A 408 -22.04 21.98 18.23
CA ALA A 408 -21.85 22.34 16.82
C ALA A 408 -23.13 22.19 15.99
N ARG A 409 -23.91 21.12 16.25
CA ARG A 409 -25.23 20.93 15.63
C ARG A 409 -26.26 21.96 16.07
N SER A 410 -26.30 22.28 17.38
CA SER A 410 -27.21 23.29 17.94
C SER A 410 -26.92 24.69 17.39
N LYS A 411 -25.69 24.99 16.99
CA LYS A 411 -25.31 26.23 16.29
C LYS A 411 -25.70 26.25 14.81
N GLY A 412 -26.39 25.25 14.30
CA GLY A 412 -26.86 25.20 12.92
C GLY A 412 -25.79 24.91 11.87
N LEU A 413 -24.62 24.35 12.26
CA LEU A 413 -23.60 23.95 11.30
C LEU A 413 -24.10 22.77 10.45
N SER A 414 -23.76 22.79 9.15
CA SER A 414 -24.10 21.67 8.27
C SER A 414 -23.47 20.37 8.74
N GLU A 415 -24.17 19.22 8.60
CA GLU A 415 -23.68 17.90 8.99
C GLU A 415 -22.32 17.57 8.37
N ARG A 416 -22.08 17.98 7.12
CA ARG A 416 -20.78 17.87 6.48
C ARG A 416 -19.67 18.57 7.26
N THR A 417 -19.92 19.78 7.75
CA THR A 417 -18.94 20.54 8.55
C THR A 417 -18.73 19.89 9.91
N VAL A 418 -19.79 19.41 10.56
CA VAL A 418 -19.72 18.70 11.85
C VAL A 418 -18.89 17.44 11.70
N ILE A 419 -19.15 16.62 10.68
CA ILE A 419 -18.43 15.36 10.45
C ILE A 419 -16.96 15.61 10.12
N PHE A 420 -16.65 16.37 9.06
CA PHE A 420 -15.28 16.47 8.55
C PHE A 420 -14.40 17.43 9.35
N ARG A 421 -14.94 18.52 9.89
CA ARG A 421 -14.12 19.52 10.61
C ARG A 421 -14.04 19.26 12.11
N HIS A 422 -15.09 18.71 12.73
CA HIS A 422 -15.16 18.53 14.18
C HIS A 422 -15.01 17.07 14.60
N ALA A 423 -15.74 16.13 14.00
CA ALA A 423 -15.68 14.74 14.40
C ALA A 423 -14.45 14.02 13.84
N PHE A 424 -14.23 14.05 12.53
CA PHE A 424 -13.15 13.33 11.85
C PHE A 424 -11.77 13.72 12.38
N ARG A 425 -11.51 15.02 12.56
CA ARG A 425 -10.21 15.48 13.06
C ARG A 425 -9.85 14.88 14.42
N ASN A 426 -10.82 14.79 15.32
CA ASN A 426 -10.59 14.24 16.66
C ASN A 426 -10.55 12.71 16.65
N ALA A 427 -11.35 12.08 15.79
CA ALA A 427 -11.34 10.62 15.60
C ALA A 427 -10.04 10.10 15.00
N MET A 428 -9.28 10.93 14.26
CA MET A 428 -7.99 10.54 13.67
C MET A 428 -6.86 10.37 14.68
N ILE A 429 -6.98 10.93 15.89
CA ILE A 429 -5.93 10.86 16.91
C ILE A 429 -5.57 9.41 17.27
N PRO A 430 -6.50 8.56 17.73
CA PRO A 430 -6.18 7.16 18.01
C PRO A 430 -5.83 6.36 16.75
N ILE A 431 -6.37 6.74 15.59
CA ILE A 431 -6.10 6.04 14.33
C ILE A 431 -4.63 6.24 13.89
N ALA A 432 -4.08 7.45 14.05
CA ALA A 432 -2.68 7.72 13.72
C ALA A 432 -1.72 6.85 14.56
N THR A 433 -2.07 6.61 15.83
CA THR A 433 -1.30 5.73 16.71
C THR A 433 -1.37 4.27 16.25
N ILE A 434 -2.59 3.80 15.94
CA ILE A 434 -2.79 2.43 15.42
C ILE A 434 -2.01 2.24 14.12
N ALA A 435 -2.00 3.26 13.24
CA ALA A 435 -1.24 3.21 11.99
C ALA A 435 0.27 3.06 12.23
N ALA A 436 0.82 3.76 13.22
CA ALA A 436 2.23 3.63 13.57
C ALA A 436 2.58 2.22 14.10
N PHE A 437 1.72 1.64 14.95
CA PHE A 437 1.92 0.29 15.45
C PHE A 437 1.71 -0.78 14.37
N ASP A 438 0.72 -0.60 13.48
CA ASP A 438 0.47 -1.52 12.36
C ASP A 438 1.67 -1.55 11.41
N PHE A 439 2.21 -0.37 11.07
CA PHE A 439 3.40 -0.28 10.23
C PHE A 439 4.61 -0.98 10.86
N ALA A 440 4.87 -0.76 12.16
CA ALA A 440 5.93 -1.47 12.88
C ALA A 440 5.70 -2.99 12.90
N GLY A 441 4.45 -3.40 13.13
CA GLY A 441 4.05 -4.81 13.14
C GLY A 441 4.22 -5.47 11.77
N LEU A 442 3.89 -4.76 10.68
CA LEU A 442 4.03 -5.28 9.32
C LEU A 442 5.49 -5.46 8.89
N ILE A 443 6.42 -4.61 9.35
CA ILE A 443 7.86 -4.81 9.11
C ILE A 443 8.32 -6.16 9.67
N GLY A 444 7.84 -6.54 10.87
CA GLY A 444 8.13 -7.83 11.48
C GLY A 444 7.19 -8.96 11.07
N GLY A 445 5.95 -8.64 10.67
CA GLY A 445 4.89 -9.62 10.41
C GLY A 445 4.68 -10.04 8.96
N ALA A 446 5.38 -9.41 8.01
CA ALA A 446 5.26 -9.76 6.58
C ALA A 446 5.92 -11.11 6.20
N VAL A 447 6.58 -11.79 7.15
CA VAL A 447 7.34 -13.04 6.93
C VAL A 447 6.52 -14.09 6.18
N ILE A 448 5.29 -14.37 6.63
CA ILE A 448 4.42 -15.37 6.00
C ILE A 448 4.07 -14.94 4.56
N THR A 449 3.72 -13.68 4.36
CA THR A 449 3.39 -13.13 3.05
C THR A 449 4.59 -13.22 2.12
N GLU A 450 5.75 -12.78 2.57
CA GLU A 450 6.99 -12.82 1.78
C GLU A 450 7.36 -14.25 1.40
N ARG A 451 7.30 -15.19 2.34
CA ARG A 451 7.57 -16.61 2.09
C ARG A 451 6.59 -17.23 1.09
N VAL A 452 5.28 -17.01 1.25
CA VAL A 452 4.26 -17.57 0.35
C VAL A 452 4.42 -17.04 -1.08
N PHE A 453 4.73 -15.75 -1.25
CA PHE A 453 4.94 -15.15 -2.56
C PHE A 453 6.39 -15.22 -3.06
N GLY A 454 7.31 -15.85 -2.32
CA GLY A 454 8.74 -15.87 -2.67
C GLY A 454 9.31 -14.44 -2.83
N TRP A 455 8.79 -13.50 -2.04
CA TRP A 455 9.19 -12.10 -2.08
C TRP A 455 10.52 -11.93 -1.34
N LYS A 456 11.58 -11.55 -2.05
CA LYS A 456 12.93 -11.40 -1.49
C LYS A 456 13.01 -10.20 -0.54
N GLY A 457 12.38 -10.34 0.63
CA GLY A 457 12.35 -9.38 1.71
C GLY A 457 13.03 -9.87 2.97
N MET A 458 12.97 -9.06 4.03
CA MET A 458 13.60 -9.39 5.33
C MET A 458 12.97 -10.62 5.99
N GLY A 459 11.65 -10.81 5.84
CA GLY A 459 10.96 -11.96 6.42
C GLY A 459 11.31 -13.27 5.73
N GLU A 460 11.51 -13.26 4.42
CA GLU A 460 11.99 -14.41 3.67
C GLU A 460 13.45 -14.73 4.06
N MET A 461 14.30 -13.71 4.18
CA MET A 461 15.68 -13.86 4.68
C MET A 461 15.71 -14.47 6.09
N PHE A 462 14.83 -14.03 6.99
CA PHE A 462 14.67 -14.56 8.33
C PHE A 462 14.23 -16.04 8.32
N ALA A 463 13.20 -16.36 7.54
CA ALA A 463 12.67 -17.73 7.46
C ALA A 463 13.72 -18.71 6.90
N THR A 464 14.42 -18.31 5.83
CA THR A 464 15.51 -19.09 5.25
C THR A 464 16.67 -19.28 6.24
N GLY A 465 17.01 -18.22 7.00
CA GLY A 465 18.01 -18.31 8.07
C GLY A 465 17.62 -19.32 9.16
N LEU A 466 16.36 -19.33 9.57
CA LEU A 466 15.86 -20.31 10.55
C LEU A 466 15.89 -21.74 10.01
N ASP A 467 15.45 -21.95 8.78
CA ASP A 467 15.42 -23.29 8.16
C ASP A 467 16.83 -23.91 8.05
N HIS A 468 17.87 -23.08 7.92
CA HIS A 468 19.27 -23.52 7.76
C HIS A 468 20.13 -23.30 9.03
N VAL A 469 19.52 -22.91 10.14
CA VAL A 469 20.22 -22.60 11.40
C VAL A 469 21.32 -21.53 11.22
N ASP A 470 21.06 -20.55 10.35
CA ASP A 470 21.96 -19.43 10.05
C ASP A 470 21.63 -18.24 10.95
N ALA A 471 22.43 -18.08 12.02
CA ALA A 471 22.16 -17.08 13.06
C ALA A 471 22.27 -15.63 12.54
N ASN A 472 23.21 -15.32 11.64
CA ASN A 472 23.49 -13.96 11.23
C ASN A 472 22.32 -13.28 10.50
N PRO A 473 21.66 -13.86 9.48
CA PRO A 473 20.47 -13.31 8.87
C PRO A 473 19.28 -13.17 9.83
N VAL A 474 19.11 -14.15 10.73
CA VAL A 474 18.05 -14.13 11.75
C VAL A 474 18.25 -12.96 12.71
N MET A 475 19.47 -12.77 13.20
CA MET A 475 19.84 -11.69 14.09
C MET A 475 19.76 -10.31 13.43
N ALA A 476 20.13 -10.23 12.14
CA ALA A 476 20.00 -9.01 11.34
C ALA A 476 18.53 -8.57 11.18
N PHE A 477 17.63 -9.51 10.88
CA PHE A 477 16.19 -9.27 10.87
C PHE A 477 15.67 -8.77 12.23
N PHE A 478 16.05 -9.44 13.31
CA PHE A 478 15.67 -9.05 14.66
C PHE A 478 16.15 -7.64 15.01
N LEU A 479 17.37 -7.28 14.63
CA LEU A 479 17.93 -5.95 14.87
C LEU A 479 17.06 -4.85 14.23
N VAL A 480 16.67 -5.02 12.96
CA VAL A 480 15.84 -4.04 12.25
C VAL A 480 14.43 -3.98 12.83
N THR A 481 13.78 -5.13 13.02
CA THR A 481 12.40 -5.18 13.50
C THR A 481 12.29 -4.71 14.95
N GLY A 482 13.23 -5.09 15.81
CA GLY A 482 13.30 -4.62 17.20
C GLY A 482 13.58 -3.11 17.30
N THR A 483 14.51 -2.61 16.49
CA THR A 483 14.79 -1.16 16.41
C THR A 483 13.58 -0.39 15.88
N ALA A 484 12.93 -0.88 14.83
CA ALA A 484 11.70 -0.29 14.31
C ALA A 484 10.61 -0.25 15.38
N ALA A 485 10.37 -1.33 16.11
CA ALA A 485 9.40 -1.38 17.20
C ALA A 485 9.68 -0.32 18.28
N ILE A 486 10.93 -0.10 18.66
CA ILE A 486 11.33 0.93 19.62
C ILE A 486 11.07 2.34 19.07
N ILE A 487 11.47 2.59 17.82
CA ILE A 487 11.28 3.90 17.16
C ILE A 487 9.79 4.23 17.06
N PHE A 488 8.96 3.29 16.60
CA PHE A 488 7.52 3.53 16.45
C PHE A 488 6.82 3.66 17.80
N ASN A 489 7.23 2.91 18.84
CA ASN A 489 6.76 3.12 20.22
C ASN A 489 7.08 4.52 20.72
N LEU A 490 8.32 4.97 20.53
CA LEU A 490 8.74 6.32 20.94
C LEU A 490 7.98 7.40 20.17
N LEU A 491 7.77 7.22 18.87
CA LEU A 491 6.95 8.12 18.04
C LEU A 491 5.50 8.18 18.53
N ALA A 492 4.90 7.05 18.86
CA ALA A 492 3.56 6.98 19.42
C ALA A 492 3.46 7.75 20.74
N ASP A 493 4.43 7.61 21.65
CA ASP A 493 4.48 8.35 22.89
C ASP A 493 4.65 9.86 22.71
N ILE A 494 5.47 10.28 21.74
CA ILE A 494 5.62 11.70 21.38
C ILE A 494 4.31 12.26 20.84
N VAL A 495 3.62 11.51 19.95
CA VAL A 495 2.32 11.90 19.42
C VAL A 495 1.29 12.02 20.55
N TYR A 496 1.23 11.06 21.49
CA TYR A 496 0.36 11.17 22.66
C TYR A 496 0.68 12.41 23.50
N ALA A 497 1.96 12.68 23.80
CA ALA A 497 2.36 13.84 24.59
C ALA A 497 2.07 15.19 23.88
N MET A 498 2.03 15.20 22.53
CA MET A 498 1.64 16.38 21.75
C MET A 498 0.12 16.58 21.71
N LEU A 499 -0.66 15.51 21.71
CA LEU A 499 -2.11 15.54 21.53
C LEU A 499 -2.86 15.69 22.86
N ASP A 500 -2.33 15.15 23.96
CA ASP A 500 -2.91 15.30 25.31
C ASP A 500 -2.02 16.16 26.20
N PRO A 501 -2.39 17.45 26.41
CA PRO A 501 -1.64 18.36 27.29
C PRO A 501 -1.60 17.91 28.76
N ARG A 502 -2.46 16.96 29.19
CA ARG A 502 -2.54 16.47 30.57
C ARG A 502 -1.41 15.51 30.91
N ILE A 503 -0.73 14.96 29.93
CA ILE A 503 0.41 14.03 30.12
C ILE A 503 1.75 14.77 30.20
N ARG A 504 1.76 16.07 30.04
CA ARG A 504 2.96 16.92 30.22
C ARG A 504 3.29 17.08 31.70
N VAL A 505 3.72 16.02 32.37
CA VAL A 505 4.31 16.08 33.72
C VAL A 505 5.80 15.71 33.64
#